data_1fe9bb9bc6083f1afed11c210f44f6ec
#
_entry.id   1fe9bb9bc6083f1afed11c210f44f6ec
#
_cell.length_a   1.000
_cell.length_b   1.000
_cell.length_c   1.000
_cell.angle_alpha   90.00
_cell.angle_beta   90.00
_cell.angle_gamma   90.00
#
_symmetry.space_group_name_H-M   'P 1'
#
loop_
_entity.id
_entity.type
_entity.pdbx_description
1 polymer ?
#
loop_
_entity_poly.entity_id
_entity_poly.type
_entity_poly.pdbx_seq_one_letter_code
_entity_poly.pdbx_strand_id
1 'polypeptide(L)'
;WTATCRFADIVLPACTPFERNDLDGYGSYSNRGILAMQKLIDPLFHSRPDFEIFRGLTRRFNRDAEYTRGMDEMQWIEKIYEDCRKENGLKDIAMPPFAEFWQKGYVLFPEGKPWVRHADFRDDAEVNALGTPSGFIEIFSRKIERYGYADCKGHPVWMEKTERSHGGPGSDRFPLWLQSVHPDKRLHSQLCESEPLRETYASAGREPVFIGPEDAAARGIAHGDLVRVFNDRGQLLAGAHVSDNFPRGVVRIQEGAWYGPTGPEIGALDTYGDPNTLTLDIGTSSLAQATSANTCLVQIEKFVGTPPRVTSFGGPIEVDPEGREVKA
;
A
#
# COMPACT_ATOMS: atom_id res chain seq x y z
N TRP A 1 1.58 -14.52 -6.52
CA TRP A 1 2.51 -14.15 -7.60
C TRP A 1 2.22 -12.72 -8.05
N THR A 2 2.66 -11.76 -7.24
CA THR A 2 2.40 -10.33 -7.43
C THR A 2 3.11 -9.78 -8.68
N ALA A 3 2.73 -8.58 -9.12
CA ALA A 3 3.41 -7.88 -10.21
C ALA A 3 4.92 -7.74 -9.94
N THR A 4 5.31 -7.40 -8.72
CA THR A 4 6.73 -7.31 -8.30
C THR A 4 7.47 -8.62 -8.54
N CYS A 5 6.89 -9.78 -8.16
CA CYS A 5 7.50 -11.07 -8.42
C CYS A 5 7.67 -11.38 -9.91
N ARG A 6 6.72 -10.93 -10.76
CA ARG A 6 6.77 -11.15 -12.21
C ARG A 6 7.87 -10.36 -12.91
N PHE A 7 8.26 -9.22 -12.35
CA PHE A 7 9.33 -8.36 -12.88
C PHE A 7 10.69 -8.59 -12.21
N ALA A 8 10.74 -9.46 -11.18
CA ALA A 8 11.99 -9.78 -10.50
C ALA A 8 12.79 -10.83 -11.27
N ASP A 9 14.12 -10.66 -11.35
CA ASP A 9 15.03 -11.67 -11.89
C ASP A 9 15.24 -12.84 -10.92
N ILE A 10 15.12 -12.57 -9.62
CA ILE A 10 15.28 -13.57 -8.55
C ILE A 10 14.14 -13.40 -7.55
N VAL A 11 13.43 -14.48 -7.28
CA VAL A 11 12.37 -14.54 -6.27
C VAL A 11 12.79 -15.49 -5.15
N LEU A 12 12.80 -14.99 -3.91
CA LEU A 12 13.10 -15.75 -2.71
C LEU A 12 11.81 -15.95 -1.92
N PRO A 13 11.27 -17.17 -1.85
CA PRO A 13 10.03 -17.41 -1.16
C PRO A 13 10.18 -17.19 0.34
N ALA A 14 9.33 -16.31 0.91
CA ALA A 14 9.31 -15.97 2.31
C ALA A 14 8.14 -16.62 3.04
N CYS A 15 8.32 -16.92 4.32
CA CYS A 15 7.28 -17.44 5.20
C CYS A 15 6.17 -16.41 5.42
N THR A 16 4.95 -16.91 5.51
CA THR A 16 3.83 -16.16 6.05
C THR A 16 3.93 -16.02 7.57
N PRO A 17 3.16 -15.13 8.22
CA PRO A 17 3.12 -15.03 9.68
C PRO A 17 2.74 -16.34 10.41
N PHE A 18 2.04 -17.26 9.74
CA PHE A 18 1.69 -18.56 10.31
C PHE A 18 2.85 -19.57 10.32
N GLU A 19 3.87 -19.35 9.51
CA GLU A 19 4.99 -20.24 9.29
C GLU A 19 6.25 -19.85 10.07
N ARG A 20 6.23 -18.74 10.81
CA ARG A 20 7.37 -18.23 11.59
C ARG A 20 6.95 -17.67 12.94
N ASN A 21 7.90 -17.50 13.84
CA ASN A 21 7.71 -16.78 15.09
C ASN A 21 7.97 -15.28 14.89
N ASP A 22 7.24 -14.44 15.65
CA ASP A 22 7.42 -12.99 15.62
C ASP A 22 6.80 -12.32 16.86
N LEU A 23 6.88 -11.01 16.93
CA LEU A 23 6.15 -10.14 17.86
C LEU A 23 5.29 -9.16 17.09
N ASP A 24 4.12 -8.81 17.62
CA ASP A 24 3.30 -7.74 17.06
C ASP A 24 2.73 -6.86 18.16
N GLY A 25 2.51 -5.59 17.83
CA GLY A 25 1.86 -4.62 18.71
C GLY A 25 0.33 -4.74 18.65
N TYR A 26 -0.32 -4.83 19.79
CA TYR A 26 -1.77 -4.80 19.87
C TYR A 26 -2.28 -3.38 20.09
N GLY A 27 -3.34 -3.03 19.35
CA GLY A 27 -4.01 -1.73 19.48
C GLY A 27 -3.21 -0.59 18.84
N SER A 28 -2.71 -0.82 17.64
CA SER A 28 -2.06 0.10 16.71
C SER A 28 -1.68 1.49 17.26
N TYR A 29 -2.60 2.45 17.27
CA TYR A 29 -2.33 3.81 17.81
C TYR A 29 -2.48 3.94 19.32
N SER A 30 -3.07 2.96 19.99
CA SER A 30 -3.30 3.00 21.44
C SER A 30 -2.25 2.26 22.26
N ASN A 31 -1.32 1.53 21.60
CA ASN A 31 -0.27 0.75 22.24
C ASN A 31 -0.81 -0.09 23.41
N ARG A 32 -1.83 -0.90 23.17
CA ARG A 32 -2.55 -1.67 24.20
C ARG A 32 -1.79 -2.89 24.70
N GLY A 33 -0.76 -3.33 24.00
CA GLY A 33 0.01 -4.50 24.41
C GLY A 33 0.90 -5.08 23.33
N ILE A 34 1.44 -6.26 23.61
CA ILE A 34 2.29 -7.05 22.69
C ILE A 34 1.71 -8.45 22.57
N LEU A 35 1.70 -8.99 21.37
CA LEU A 35 1.31 -10.35 21.04
C LEU A 35 2.54 -11.19 20.69
N ALA A 36 2.58 -12.44 21.17
CA ALA A 36 3.52 -13.44 20.69
C ALA A 36 2.91 -14.12 19.46
N MET A 37 3.47 -13.87 18.31
CA MET A 37 3.06 -14.52 17.06
C MET A 37 3.80 -15.83 16.94
N GLN A 38 3.26 -16.89 17.53
CA GLN A 38 3.87 -18.22 17.52
C GLN A 38 3.59 -18.92 16.18
N LYS A 39 4.60 -19.56 15.64
CA LYS A 39 4.49 -20.41 14.46
C LYS A 39 3.40 -21.48 14.64
N LEU A 40 2.45 -21.58 13.73
CA LEU A 40 1.34 -22.53 13.74
C LEU A 40 1.58 -23.74 12.85
N ILE A 41 2.30 -23.55 11.75
CA ILE A 41 2.64 -24.60 10.76
C ILE A 41 4.11 -24.49 10.37
N ASP A 42 4.67 -25.58 9.91
CA ASP A 42 6.01 -25.53 9.30
C ASP A 42 6.00 -24.79 7.97
N PRO A 43 7.13 -24.15 7.58
CA PRO A 43 7.24 -23.49 6.30
C PRO A 43 6.82 -24.40 5.14
N LEU A 44 5.93 -23.89 4.28
CA LEU A 44 5.43 -24.62 3.12
C LEU A 44 6.42 -24.50 1.94
N PHE A 45 6.55 -25.58 1.18
CA PHE A 45 7.41 -25.66 -0.01
C PHE A 45 8.86 -25.27 0.30
N HIS A 46 9.36 -24.22 -0.36
CA HIS A 46 10.73 -23.71 -0.18
C HIS A 46 10.77 -22.38 0.60
N SER A 47 9.66 -21.99 1.24
CA SER A 47 9.61 -20.74 2.01
C SER A 47 10.54 -20.79 3.22
N ARG A 48 11.11 -19.64 3.54
CA ARG A 48 12.03 -19.46 4.68
C ARG A 48 11.67 -18.18 5.43
N PRO A 49 11.91 -18.12 6.75
CA PRO A 49 11.82 -16.85 7.46
C PRO A 49 12.73 -15.78 6.83
N ASP A 50 12.28 -14.54 6.78
CA ASP A 50 13.07 -13.42 6.24
C ASP A 50 14.45 -13.33 6.88
N PHE A 51 14.52 -13.57 8.20
CA PHE A 51 15.79 -13.61 8.93
C PHE A 51 16.79 -14.61 8.31
N GLU A 52 16.35 -15.82 7.99
CA GLU A 52 17.22 -16.87 7.40
C GLU A 52 17.55 -16.59 5.94
N ILE A 53 16.64 -15.94 5.18
CA ILE A 53 16.91 -15.50 3.82
C ILE A 53 18.08 -14.49 3.83
N PHE A 54 17.94 -13.42 4.64
CA PHE A 54 18.97 -12.39 4.72
C PHE A 54 20.27 -12.90 5.35
N ARG A 55 20.19 -13.78 6.33
CA ARG A 55 21.36 -14.47 6.88
C ARG A 55 22.11 -15.26 5.82
N GLY A 56 21.38 -15.97 4.94
CA GLY A 56 21.98 -16.70 3.82
C GLY A 56 22.72 -15.77 2.84
N LEU A 57 22.21 -14.56 2.62
CA LEU A 57 22.86 -13.53 1.80
C LEU A 57 24.11 -12.96 2.50
N THR A 58 23.98 -12.57 3.76
CA THR A 58 25.09 -11.95 4.52
C THR A 58 26.27 -12.90 4.70
N ARG A 59 26.05 -14.20 4.83
CA ARG A 59 27.10 -15.23 4.83
C ARG A 59 27.94 -15.20 3.56
N ARG A 60 27.33 -14.97 2.38
CA ARG A 60 28.06 -14.88 1.11
C ARG A 60 28.96 -13.64 1.03
N PHE A 61 28.65 -12.61 1.82
CA PHE A 61 29.45 -11.40 1.95
C PHE A 61 30.38 -11.41 3.18
N ASN A 62 30.47 -12.52 3.91
CA ASN A 62 31.21 -12.66 5.17
C ASN A 62 30.76 -11.65 6.26
N ARG A 63 29.44 -11.37 6.31
CA ARG A 63 28.81 -10.39 7.22
C ARG A 63 27.81 -11.05 8.18
N ASP A 64 27.83 -12.38 8.34
CA ASP A 64 26.87 -13.10 9.19
C ASP A 64 26.91 -12.61 10.65
N ALA A 65 28.11 -12.41 11.21
CA ALA A 65 28.29 -11.95 12.58
C ALA A 65 27.76 -10.51 12.81
N GLU A 66 27.85 -9.63 11.81
CA GLU A 66 27.33 -8.27 11.88
C GLU A 66 25.80 -8.25 11.83
N TYR A 67 25.22 -9.10 10.97
CA TYR A 67 23.79 -9.22 10.82
C TYR A 67 23.13 -9.88 12.03
N THR A 68 23.63 -11.06 12.42
CA THR A 68 23.02 -11.85 13.48
C THR A 68 23.43 -11.43 14.89
N ARG A 69 24.58 -10.76 15.04
CA ARG A 69 25.24 -10.50 16.34
C ARG A 69 25.38 -11.77 17.18
N GLY A 70 25.51 -12.94 16.51
CA GLY A 70 25.62 -14.25 17.15
C GLY A 70 24.29 -14.82 17.68
N MET A 71 23.16 -14.19 17.40
CA MET A 71 21.82 -14.61 17.84
C MET A 71 21.06 -15.27 16.69
N ASP A 72 20.23 -16.26 17.03
CA ASP A 72 19.21 -16.80 16.15
C ASP A 72 17.91 -15.97 16.21
N GLU A 73 16.91 -16.38 15.43
CA GLU A 73 15.62 -15.70 15.34
C GLU A 73 14.91 -15.58 16.71
N MET A 74 14.84 -16.68 17.46
CA MET A 74 14.19 -16.67 18.78
C MET A 74 14.94 -15.84 19.80
N GLN A 75 16.25 -15.86 19.79
CA GLN A 75 17.07 -15.00 20.66
C GLN A 75 16.90 -13.52 20.32
N TRP A 76 16.68 -13.16 19.04
CA TRP A 76 16.32 -11.81 18.66
C TRP A 76 14.93 -11.41 19.15
N ILE A 77 13.93 -12.28 19.02
CA ILE A 77 12.56 -12.06 19.52
C ILE A 77 12.60 -11.84 21.04
N GLU A 78 13.29 -12.70 21.77
CA GLU A 78 13.47 -12.56 23.22
C GLU A 78 14.16 -11.24 23.58
N LYS A 79 15.25 -10.91 22.89
CA LYS A 79 15.97 -9.67 23.13
C LYS A 79 15.10 -8.43 22.91
N ILE A 80 14.35 -8.38 21.79
CA ILE A 80 13.46 -7.26 21.46
C ILE A 80 12.39 -7.10 22.55
N TYR A 81 11.80 -8.22 22.97
CA TYR A 81 10.82 -8.21 24.06
C TYR A 81 11.42 -7.74 25.39
N GLU A 82 12.59 -8.24 25.79
CA GLU A 82 13.23 -7.88 27.06
C GLU A 82 13.72 -6.42 27.05
N ASP A 83 14.19 -5.90 25.93
CA ASP A 83 14.50 -4.48 25.76
C ASP A 83 13.23 -3.63 25.96
N CYS A 84 12.12 -4.02 25.34
CA CYS A 84 10.83 -3.36 25.53
C CYS A 84 10.33 -3.46 26.99
N ARG A 85 10.48 -4.62 27.63
CA ARG A 85 10.12 -4.83 29.04
C ARG A 85 10.90 -3.91 29.96
N LYS A 86 12.20 -3.75 29.71
CA LYS A 86 13.06 -2.84 30.46
C LYS A 86 12.64 -1.39 30.31
N GLU A 87 12.37 -0.94 29.07
CA GLU A 87 11.92 0.43 28.80
C GLU A 87 10.56 0.74 29.43
N ASN A 88 9.62 -0.21 29.38
CA ASN A 88 8.31 -0.06 30.02
C ASN A 88 8.41 -0.05 31.56
N GLY A 89 9.35 -0.82 32.13
CA GLY A 89 9.64 -0.79 33.56
C GLY A 89 10.07 0.58 34.07
N LEU A 90 10.77 1.37 33.23
CA LEU A 90 11.11 2.77 33.54
C LEU A 90 9.90 3.71 33.57
N LYS A 91 8.76 3.26 33.08
CA LYS A 91 7.48 3.99 33.04
C LYS A 91 6.45 3.36 34.01
N ASP A 92 6.89 2.55 34.94
CA ASP A 92 6.07 1.81 35.89
C ASP A 92 5.03 0.86 35.22
N ILE A 93 5.31 0.41 34.01
CA ILE A 93 4.50 -0.60 33.31
C ILE A 93 5.15 -1.97 33.48
N ALA A 94 4.53 -2.79 34.34
CA ALA A 94 5.02 -4.14 34.61
C ALA A 94 4.74 -5.08 33.44
N MET A 95 5.76 -5.81 32.99
CA MET A 95 5.67 -6.86 32.00
C MET A 95 6.29 -8.16 32.55
N PRO A 96 5.71 -9.33 32.26
CA PRO A 96 6.29 -10.61 32.71
C PRO A 96 7.62 -10.90 32.00
N PRO A 97 8.46 -11.81 32.52
CA PRO A 97 9.63 -12.32 31.81
C PRO A 97 9.24 -12.97 30.49
N PHE A 98 10.15 -13.01 29.51
CA PHE A 98 9.90 -13.52 28.17
C PHE A 98 9.25 -14.92 28.15
N ALA A 99 9.76 -15.87 28.93
CA ALA A 99 9.23 -17.24 28.96
C ALA A 99 7.74 -17.29 29.36
N GLU A 100 7.35 -16.49 30.35
CA GLU A 100 5.95 -16.41 30.78
C GLU A 100 5.06 -15.72 29.72
N PHE A 101 5.55 -14.62 29.14
CA PHE A 101 4.88 -13.93 28.04
C PHE A 101 4.67 -14.86 26.84
N TRP A 102 5.73 -15.55 26.43
CA TRP A 102 5.68 -16.44 25.28
C TRP A 102 4.70 -17.60 25.45
N GLN A 103 4.66 -18.17 26.67
CA GLN A 103 3.69 -19.23 27.02
C GLN A 103 2.24 -18.70 27.02
N LYS A 104 2.03 -17.49 27.56
CA LYS A 104 0.71 -16.87 27.65
C LYS A 104 0.20 -16.37 26.30
N GLY A 105 1.10 -15.98 25.41
CA GLY A 105 0.80 -15.49 24.07
C GLY A 105 0.58 -13.97 23.97
N TYR A 106 0.44 -13.26 25.07
CA TYR A 106 0.24 -11.80 25.06
C TYR A 106 0.56 -11.13 26.39
N VAL A 107 0.80 -9.83 26.33
CA VAL A 107 0.74 -8.93 27.48
C VAL A 107 -0.09 -7.70 27.11
N LEU A 108 -1.03 -7.34 27.99
CA LEU A 108 -1.82 -6.11 27.84
C LEU A 108 -1.29 -5.05 28.82
N PHE A 109 -1.15 -3.86 28.32
CA PHE A 109 -0.76 -2.70 29.15
C PHE A 109 -1.97 -2.12 29.89
N PRO A 110 -1.74 -1.52 31.06
CA PRO A 110 -2.80 -0.80 31.77
C PRO A 110 -3.44 0.27 30.87
N GLU A 111 -4.73 0.49 31.06
CA GLU A 111 -5.40 1.60 30.40
C GLU A 111 -4.81 2.92 30.90
N GLY A 112 -4.26 3.70 29.97
CA GLY A 112 -3.82 5.05 30.24
C GLY A 112 -5.01 5.99 30.49
N LYS A 113 -4.75 7.15 31.07
CA LYS A 113 -5.73 8.24 31.09
C LYS A 113 -6.06 8.64 29.65
N PRO A 114 -7.30 9.09 29.38
CA PRO A 114 -7.63 9.66 28.08
C PRO A 114 -6.61 10.72 27.69
N TRP A 115 -5.98 10.53 26.52
CA TRP A 115 -4.98 11.46 26.02
C TRP A 115 -5.59 12.36 24.94
N VAL A 116 -5.48 13.66 25.16
CA VAL A 116 -5.87 14.64 24.16
C VAL A 116 -4.59 15.25 23.59
N ARG A 117 -4.42 15.12 22.28
CA ARG A 117 -3.22 15.61 21.59
C ARG A 117 -3.02 17.09 21.83
N HIS A 118 -1.80 17.48 22.24
CA HIS A 118 -1.42 18.84 22.53
C HIS A 118 -2.22 19.52 23.67
N ALA A 119 -2.86 18.77 24.57
CA ALA A 119 -3.53 19.33 25.74
C ALA A 119 -2.53 20.10 26.62
N ASP A 120 -1.39 19.48 26.93
CA ASP A 120 -0.33 20.09 27.75
C ASP A 120 0.18 21.42 27.16
N PHE A 121 0.37 21.47 25.82
CA PHE A 121 0.73 22.71 25.12
C PHE A 121 -0.36 23.78 25.22
N ARG A 122 -1.63 23.38 25.19
CA ARG A 122 -2.75 24.33 25.32
C ARG A 122 -2.90 24.86 26.74
N ASP A 123 -2.54 24.05 27.72
CA ASP A 123 -2.59 24.44 29.13
C ASP A 123 -1.43 25.37 29.48
N ASP A 124 -0.20 25.05 29.03
CA ASP A 124 0.99 25.89 29.21
C ASP A 124 1.95 25.68 28.04
N ALA A 125 1.95 26.58 27.08
CA ALA A 125 2.74 26.50 25.86
C ALA A 125 4.25 26.78 26.08
N GLU A 126 4.63 27.46 27.19
CA GLU A 126 6.04 27.76 27.49
C GLU A 126 6.73 26.54 28.12
N VAL A 127 6.03 25.85 29.02
CA VAL A 127 6.54 24.64 29.68
C VAL A 127 6.47 23.43 28.76
N ASN A 128 5.38 23.30 28.02
CA ASN A 128 5.12 22.15 27.13
C ASN A 128 5.26 22.53 25.64
N ALA A 129 6.39 23.13 25.28
CA ALA A 129 6.66 23.59 23.92
C ALA A 129 6.48 22.49 22.88
N LEU A 130 6.00 22.85 21.69
CA LEU A 130 5.94 21.93 20.56
C LEU A 130 7.34 21.59 20.02
N GLY A 131 7.47 20.46 19.33
CA GLY A 131 8.70 20.05 18.66
C GLY A 131 9.06 20.86 17.39
N THR A 132 8.58 22.11 17.29
CA THR A 132 8.89 23.04 16.20
C THR A 132 10.12 23.90 16.57
N PRO A 133 10.82 24.49 15.60
CA PRO A 133 11.97 25.39 15.89
C PRO A 133 11.64 26.55 16.84
N SER A 134 10.40 27.05 16.84
CA SER A 134 9.95 28.13 17.73
C SER A 134 9.40 27.63 19.07
N GLY A 135 9.11 26.33 19.19
CA GLY A 135 8.33 25.77 20.30
C GLY A 135 6.81 26.03 20.20
N PHE A 136 6.37 26.79 19.25
CA PHE A 136 4.98 27.19 19.02
C PHE A 136 4.45 26.67 17.69
N ILE A 137 3.16 26.93 17.39
CA ILE A 137 2.56 26.68 16.09
C ILE A 137 3.20 27.60 15.05
N GLU A 138 3.80 27.01 14.02
CA GLU A 138 4.41 27.76 12.92
C GLU A 138 3.49 27.79 11.70
N ILE A 139 2.85 28.93 11.43
CA ILE A 139 2.08 29.17 10.21
C ILE A 139 3.01 29.37 9.02
N PHE A 140 4.20 29.94 9.26
CA PHE A 140 5.27 30.11 8.29
C PHE A 140 6.53 29.38 8.78
N SER A 141 7.01 28.40 8.02
CA SER A 141 8.23 27.66 8.31
C SER A 141 9.45 28.29 7.64
N ARG A 142 10.26 29.00 8.42
CA ARG A 142 11.56 29.55 7.94
C ARG A 142 12.53 28.45 7.48
N LYS A 143 12.41 27.25 8.04
CA LYS A 143 13.22 26.10 7.66
C LYS A 143 12.91 25.64 6.24
N ILE A 144 11.63 25.52 5.90
CA ILE A 144 11.17 25.15 4.55
C ILE A 144 11.52 26.26 3.55
N GLU A 145 11.27 27.51 3.90
CA GLU A 145 11.54 28.66 3.00
C GLU A 145 13.03 28.74 2.58
N ARG A 146 13.94 28.38 3.47
CA ARG A 146 15.40 28.38 3.17
C ARG A 146 15.80 27.42 2.07
N TYR A 147 15.02 26.39 1.77
CA TYR A 147 15.31 25.46 0.66
C TYR A 147 15.05 26.11 -0.69
N GLY A 148 14.27 27.18 -0.76
CA GLY A 148 13.99 27.93 -2.00
C GLY A 148 13.20 27.15 -3.04
N TYR A 149 12.49 26.09 -2.66
CA TYR A 149 11.70 25.28 -3.59
C TYR A 149 10.58 26.10 -4.23
N ALA A 150 10.45 25.99 -5.56
CA ALA A 150 9.36 26.65 -6.26
C ALA A 150 8.00 26.05 -5.91
N ASP A 151 7.97 24.75 -5.68
CA ASP A 151 6.79 23.91 -5.43
C ASP A 151 6.53 23.61 -3.96
N CYS A 152 7.29 24.20 -3.03
CA CYS A 152 7.09 24.04 -1.58
C CYS A 152 7.55 25.32 -0.85
N LYS A 153 6.63 26.21 -0.58
CA LYS A 153 6.89 27.49 0.13
C LYS A 153 6.87 27.28 1.64
N GLY A 154 7.37 28.26 2.38
CA GLY A 154 7.35 28.26 3.85
C GLY A 154 5.96 28.27 4.50
N HIS A 155 4.91 28.45 3.73
CA HIS A 155 3.52 28.40 4.16
C HIS A 155 2.62 27.83 3.05
N PRO A 156 1.42 27.33 3.37
CA PRO A 156 0.49 26.82 2.37
C PRO A 156 0.10 27.92 1.36
N VAL A 157 0.29 27.61 0.08
CA VAL A 157 -0.11 28.47 -1.04
C VAL A 157 -0.85 27.62 -2.06
N TRP A 158 -1.78 28.23 -2.80
CA TRP A 158 -2.38 27.56 -3.95
C TRP A 158 -1.35 27.38 -5.05
N MET A 159 -1.28 26.13 -5.56
CA MET A 159 -0.47 25.81 -6.73
C MET A 159 -1.34 25.08 -7.75
N GLU A 160 -1.23 25.47 -9.02
CA GLU A 160 -1.96 24.77 -10.08
C GLU A 160 -1.44 23.33 -10.19
N LYS A 161 -2.36 22.38 -10.26
CA LYS A 161 -2.04 20.96 -10.39
C LYS A 161 -1.59 20.65 -11.82
N THR A 162 -0.77 19.63 -11.97
CA THR A 162 -0.35 19.11 -13.29
C THR A 162 -1.55 18.74 -14.16
N GLU A 163 -2.55 18.12 -13.54
CA GLU A 163 -3.83 17.78 -14.16
C GLU A 163 -4.97 18.23 -13.26
N ARG A 164 -5.99 18.88 -13.85
CA ARG A 164 -7.18 19.31 -13.12
C ARG A 164 -8.41 19.30 -14.03
N SER A 165 -9.49 18.65 -13.56
CA SER A 165 -10.80 18.63 -14.23
C SER A 165 -11.44 20.02 -14.32
N HIS A 166 -12.58 20.09 -15.01
CA HIS A 166 -13.40 21.32 -15.14
C HIS A 166 -12.62 22.52 -15.72
N GLY A 167 -12.03 22.33 -16.91
CA GLY A 167 -11.31 23.38 -17.64
C GLY A 167 -9.90 23.68 -17.14
N GLY A 168 -9.33 22.83 -16.26
CA GLY A 168 -7.93 22.91 -15.88
C GLY A 168 -7.01 22.15 -16.84
N PRO A 169 -5.69 22.12 -16.53
CA PRO A 169 -4.71 21.44 -17.35
C PRO A 169 -5.09 19.99 -17.65
N GLY A 170 -5.04 19.60 -18.94
CA GLY A 170 -5.32 18.25 -19.42
C GLY A 170 -6.80 17.89 -19.60
N SER A 171 -7.75 18.70 -19.10
CA SER A 171 -9.19 18.37 -19.11
C SER A 171 -9.84 18.36 -20.50
N ASP A 172 -9.26 19.03 -21.49
CA ASP A 172 -9.75 19.02 -22.87
C ASP A 172 -9.64 17.65 -23.53
N ARG A 173 -8.60 16.89 -23.16
CA ARG A 173 -8.33 15.55 -23.68
C ARG A 173 -8.88 14.45 -22.76
N PHE A 174 -8.76 14.64 -21.46
CA PHE A 174 -9.16 13.69 -20.43
C PHE A 174 -10.08 14.38 -19.41
N PRO A 175 -11.41 14.38 -19.66
CA PRO A 175 -12.32 15.21 -18.88
C PRO A 175 -12.73 14.65 -17.51
N LEU A 176 -12.43 13.38 -17.24
CA LEU A 176 -12.84 12.70 -16.03
C LEU A 176 -11.71 12.67 -14.99
N TRP A 177 -12.02 13.13 -13.78
CA TRP A 177 -11.12 13.05 -12.65
C TRP A 177 -11.19 11.64 -12.04
N LEU A 178 -10.08 10.92 -12.05
CA LEU A 178 -9.95 9.60 -11.45
C LEU A 178 -9.60 9.74 -9.96
N GLN A 179 -10.45 9.19 -9.10
CA GLN A 179 -10.15 8.92 -7.70
C GLN A 179 -9.66 7.48 -7.53
N SER A 180 -8.44 7.32 -7.03
CA SER A 180 -7.91 6.03 -6.60
C SER A 180 -7.87 5.99 -5.08
N VAL A 181 -8.83 5.32 -4.47
CA VAL A 181 -9.05 5.28 -3.02
C VAL A 181 -8.90 3.86 -2.49
N HIS A 182 -8.79 3.72 -1.18
CA HIS A 182 -8.74 2.42 -0.53
C HIS A 182 -9.96 1.56 -0.87
N PRO A 183 -9.77 0.27 -1.12
CA PRO A 183 -10.87 -0.64 -1.41
C PRO A 183 -11.69 -0.97 -0.16
N ASP A 184 -13.00 -1.18 -0.35
CA ASP A 184 -13.92 -1.52 0.75
C ASP A 184 -13.85 -3.00 1.16
N LYS A 185 -13.38 -3.87 0.27
CA LYS A 185 -13.45 -5.33 0.45
C LYS A 185 -12.12 -6.01 0.67
N ARG A 186 -11.00 -5.28 0.56
CA ARG A 186 -9.65 -5.79 0.78
C ARG A 186 -8.77 -4.68 1.36
N LEU A 187 -7.62 -5.04 1.91
CA LEU A 187 -6.63 -4.08 2.39
C LEU A 187 -5.59 -3.86 1.27
N HIS A 188 -5.68 -2.71 0.58
CA HIS A 188 -4.81 -2.39 -0.57
C HIS A 188 -4.80 -3.53 -1.61
N SER A 189 -3.65 -4.14 -1.88
CA SER A 189 -3.49 -5.27 -2.80
C SER A 189 -3.59 -6.65 -2.14
N GLN A 190 -3.75 -6.71 -0.82
CA GLN A 190 -3.88 -7.98 -0.11
C GLN A 190 -5.20 -8.66 -0.44
N LEU A 191 -5.15 -9.98 -0.63
CA LEU A 191 -6.28 -10.82 -1.01
C LEU A 191 -6.91 -10.47 -2.37
N CYS A 192 -6.23 -9.66 -3.20
CA CYS A 192 -6.69 -9.39 -4.57
C CYS A 192 -6.76 -10.67 -5.42
N GLU A 193 -5.91 -11.66 -5.13
CA GLU A 193 -5.89 -12.98 -5.75
C GLU A 193 -7.02 -13.90 -5.30
N SER A 194 -7.72 -13.60 -4.21
CA SER A 194 -8.82 -14.40 -3.70
C SER A 194 -10.04 -14.33 -4.61
N GLU A 195 -10.32 -15.39 -5.35
CA GLU A 195 -11.47 -15.47 -6.25
C GLU A 195 -12.81 -15.28 -5.53
N PRO A 196 -13.08 -15.95 -4.39
CA PRO A 196 -14.32 -15.73 -3.66
C PRO A 196 -14.52 -14.28 -3.20
N LEU A 197 -13.42 -13.58 -2.90
CA LEU A 197 -13.50 -12.17 -2.53
C LEU A 197 -13.78 -11.30 -3.76
N ARG A 198 -13.09 -11.53 -4.88
CA ARG A 198 -13.31 -10.79 -6.13
C ARG A 198 -14.75 -10.89 -6.62
N GLU A 199 -15.38 -12.05 -6.52
CA GLU A 199 -16.78 -12.26 -6.90
C GLU A 199 -17.75 -11.31 -6.17
N THR A 200 -17.38 -10.84 -4.98
CA THR A 200 -18.24 -9.93 -4.21
C THR A 200 -18.25 -8.49 -4.72
N TYR A 201 -17.28 -8.08 -5.54
CA TYR A 201 -17.16 -6.70 -5.98
C TYR A 201 -16.86 -6.53 -7.49
N ALA A 202 -16.36 -7.55 -8.17
CA ALA A 202 -15.98 -7.44 -9.58
C ALA A 202 -17.17 -7.09 -10.48
N SER A 203 -16.91 -6.28 -11.50
CA SER A 203 -17.83 -5.98 -12.59
C SER A 203 -17.21 -6.44 -13.90
N ALA A 204 -17.99 -7.13 -14.76
CA ALA A 204 -17.49 -7.75 -15.99
C ALA A 204 -16.21 -8.60 -15.78
N GLY A 205 -16.07 -9.25 -14.61
CA GLY A 205 -14.90 -10.06 -14.24
C GLY A 205 -13.61 -9.27 -13.99
N ARG A 206 -13.70 -7.96 -13.74
CA ARG A 206 -12.58 -7.04 -13.53
C ARG A 206 -12.84 -6.08 -12.37
N GLU A 207 -11.85 -5.29 -12.03
CA GLU A 207 -12.00 -4.21 -11.07
C GLU A 207 -13.10 -3.24 -11.55
N PRO A 208 -14.01 -2.79 -10.67
CA PRO A 208 -15.05 -1.86 -11.07
C PRO A 208 -14.49 -0.45 -11.28
N VAL A 209 -14.94 0.23 -12.34
CA VAL A 209 -14.87 1.68 -12.44
C VAL A 209 -16.24 2.26 -12.13
N PHE A 210 -16.33 3.03 -11.06
CA PHE A 210 -17.55 3.72 -10.66
C PHE A 210 -17.68 5.01 -11.46
N ILE A 211 -18.85 5.24 -12.06
CA ILE A 211 -19.13 6.37 -12.95
C ILE A 211 -20.56 6.87 -12.74
N GLY A 212 -20.76 8.18 -12.78
CA GLY A 212 -22.07 8.79 -12.73
C GLY A 212 -22.93 8.52 -13.97
N PRO A 213 -24.27 8.49 -13.84
CA PRO A 213 -25.17 8.13 -14.94
C PRO A 213 -25.08 9.10 -16.15
N GLU A 214 -24.84 10.38 -15.92
CA GLU A 214 -24.69 11.35 -17.02
C GLU A 214 -23.41 11.08 -17.84
N ASP A 215 -22.30 10.83 -17.17
CA ASP A 215 -21.03 10.52 -17.84
C ASP A 215 -21.06 9.17 -18.57
N ALA A 216 -21.75 8.18 -18.00
CA ALA A 216 -21.97 6.88 -18.61
C ALA A 216 -22.85 7.01 -19.85
N ALA A 217 -23.99 7.69 -19.75
CA ALA A 217 -24.92 7.90 -20.87
C ALA A 217 -24.25 8.67 -22.03
N ALA A 218 -23.48 9.71 -21.74
CA ALA A 218 -22.74 10.49 -22.74
C ALA A 218 -21.72 9.64 -23.55
N ARG A 219 -21.34 8.46 -23.02
CA ARG A 219 -20.38 7.52 -23.64
C ARG A 219 -21.02 6.21 -24.12
N GLY A 220 -22.36 6.09 -24.02
CA GLY A 220 -23.08 4.86 -24.37
C GLY A 220 -22.71 3.66 -23.49
N ILE A 221 -22.32 3.92 -22.23
CA ILE A 221 -21.91 2.90 -21.25
C ILE A 221 -23.10 2.55 -20.36
N ALA A 222 -23.38 1.26 -20.23
CA ALA A 222 -24.34 0.70 -19.28
C ALA A 222 -23.64 0.06 -18.07
N HIS A 223 -24.37 -0.12 -16.97
CA HIS A 223 -23.89 -0.88 -15.83
C HIS A 223 -23.53 -2.31 -16.25
N GLY A 224 -22.34 -2.77 -15.86
CA GLY A 224 -21.82 -4.09 -16.21
C GLY A 224 -21.09 -4.16 -17.57
N ASP A 225 -21.05 -3.08 -18.34
CA ASP A 225 -20.26 -3.06 -19.57
C ASP A 225 -18.75 -3.15 -19.27
N LEU A 226 -18.03 -3.83 -20.15
CA LEU A 226 -16.57 -3.75 -20.15
C LEU A 226 -16.15 -2.46 -20.81
N VAL A 227 -15.26 -1.73 -20.13
CA VAL A 227 -14.77 -0.41 -20.58
C VAL A 227 -13.26 -0.36 -20.58
N ARG A 228 -12.70 0.49 -21.46
CA ARG A 228 -11.31 0.92 -21.44
C ARG A 228 -11.23 2.27 -20.75
N VAL A 229 -10.36 2.36 -19.74
CA VAL A 229 -10.00 3.62 -19.08
C VAL A 229 -8.56 3.95 -19.49
N PHE A 230 -8.30 5.17 -19.92
CA PHE A 230 -6.99 5.52 -20.50
C PHE A 230 -6.64 6.99 -20.40
N ASN A 231 -5.35 7.27 -20.51
CA ASN A 231 -4.77 8.58 -20.74
C ASN A 231 -3.43 8.44 -21.51
N ASP A 232 -2.58 9.48 -21.52
CA ASP A 232 -1.29 9.44 -22.22
C ASP A 232 -0.26 8.47 -21.63
N ARG A 233 -0.45 8.06 -20.36
CA ARG A 233 0.50 7.19 -19.64
C ARG A 233 0.21 5.71 -19.86
N GLY A 234 -1.05 5.35 -19.96
CA GLY A 234 -1.44 3.96 -20.09
C GLY A 234 -2.92 3.75 -20.26
N GLN A 235 -3.32 2.48 -20.16
CA GLN A 235 -4.68 2.05 -20.35
C GLN A 235 -4.97 0.77 -19.56
N LEU A 236 -6.22 0.63 -19.14
CA LEU A 236 -6.69 -0.56 -18.42
C LEU A 236 -8.11 -0.95 -18.86
N LEU A 237 -8.47 -2.20 -18.60
CA LEU A 237 -9.85 -2.69 -18.69
C LEU A 237 -10.47 -2.77 -17.31
N ALA A 238 -11.69 -2.26 -17.20
CA ALA A 238 -12.49 -2.30 -15.98
C ALA A 238 -13.96 -2.61 -16.31
N GLY A 239 -14.72 -3.05 -15.33
CA GLY A 239 -16.16 -3.20 -15.46
C GLY A 239 -16.90 -1.94 -15.02
N ALA A 240 -17.79 -1.40 -15.82
CA ALA A 240 -18.54 -0.20 -15.47
C ALA A 240 -19.53 -0.46 -14.32
N HIS A 241 -19.46 0.35 -13.27
CA HIS A 241 -20.43 0.40 -12.18
C HIS A 241 -21.10 1.78 -12.17
N VAL A 242 -22.25 1.88 -12.84
CA VAL A 242 -23.00 3.14 -12.90
C VAL A 242 -23.75 3.36 -11.59
N SER A 243 -23.57 4.54 -10.97
CA SER A 243 -24.15 4.88 -9.66
C SER A 243 -24.38 6.37 -9.50
N ASP A 244 -25.55 6.74 -8.97
CA ASP A 244 -25.94 8.13 -8.67
C ASP A 244 -25.06 8.79 -7.57
N ASN A 245 -24.23 8.01 -6.87
CA ASN A 245 -23.31 8.53 -5.86
C ASN A 245 -22.10 9.27 -6.47
N PHE A 246 -21.94 9.25 -7.80
CA PHE A 246 -20.81 9.89 -8.48
C PHE A 246 -21.27 11.12 -9.26
N PRO A 247 -20.75 12.32 -8.90
CA PRO A 247 -21.06 13.54 -9.62
C PRO A 247 -20.41 13.51 -11.02
N ARG A 248 -20.96 14.32 -11.90
CA ARG A 248 -20.44 14.50 -13.27
C ARG A 248 -18.95 14.89 -13.24
N GLY A 249 -18.17 14.26 -14.11
CA GLY A 249 -16.73 14.50 -14.26
C GLY A 249 -15.85 13.77 -13.25
N VAL A 250 -16.42 12.91 -12.39
CA VAL A 250 -15.67 12.14 -11.38
C VAL A 250 -15.90 10.65 -11.59
N VAL A 251 -14.82 9.90 -11.62
CA VAL A 251 -14.82 8.44 -11.65
C VAL A 251 -13.90 7.87 -10.59
N ARG A 252 -14.14 6.62 -10.20
CA ARG A 252 -13.33 5.96 -9.16
C ARG A 252 -12.94 4.57 -9.61
N ILE A 253 -11.66 4.24 -9.44
CA ILE A 253 -11.15 2.87 -9.45
C ILE A 253 -10.40 2.69 -8.14
N GLN A 254 -10.73 1.65 -7.37
CA GLN A 254 -10.07 1.39 -6.10
C GLN A 254 -8.63 0.93 -6.34
N GLU A 255 -7.72 1.36 -5.48
CA GLU A 255 -6.30 0.96 -5.55
C GLU A 255 -6.10 -0.52 -5.22
N GLY A 256 -4.92 -1.05 -5.54
CA GLY A 256 -4.47 -2.37 -5.12
C GLY A 256 -4.87 -3.51 -6.05
N ALA A 257 -5.48 -3.23 -7.20
CA ALA A 257 -5.62 -4.23 -8.26
C ALA A 257 -4.24 -4.70 -8.73
N TRP A 258 -4.10 -6.01 -8.99
CA TRP A 258 -2.84 -6.55 -9.45
C TRP A 258 -2.64 -6.30 -10.94
N TYR A 259 -1.54 -5.64 -11.29
CA TYR A 259 -1.16 -5.34 -12.66
C TYR A 259 -0.95 -6.61 -13.49
N GLY A 260 -1.62 -6.70 -14.62
CA GLY A 260 -1.52 -7.82 -15.56
C GLY A 260 -1.59 -7.33 -17.01
N PRO A 261 -0.50 -6.77 -17.57
CA PRO A 261 -0.49 -6.22 -18.91
C PRO A 261 -0.55 -7.30 -20.00
N THR A 262 -1.02 -6.91 -21.20
CA THR A 262 -1.02 -7.78 -22.39
C THR A 262 0.37 -8.03 -22.96
N GLY A 263 1.35 -7.22 -22.62
CA GLY A 263 2.73 -7.32 -23.10
C GLY A 263 3.70 -6.54 -22.21
N PRO A 264 5.01 -6.60 -22.48
CA PRO A 264 6.05 -5.96 -21.69
C PRO A 264 6.27 -4.47 -22.01
N GLU A 265 5.64 -3.95 -23.07
CA GLU A 265 5.82 -2.57 -23.52
C GLU A 265 5.19 -1.56 -22.56
N ILE A 266 5.80 -0.38 -22.44
CA ILE A 266 5.26 0.73 -21.66
C ILE A 266 3.90 1.17 -22.25
N GLY A 267 2.87 1.27 -21.41
CA GLY A 267 1.51 1.61 -21.84
C GLY A 267 0.71 0.43 -22.39
N ALA A 268 1.24 -0.81 -22.30
CA ALA A 268 0.47 -2.00 -22.58
C ALA A 268 -0.87 -2.01 -21.82
N LEU A 269 -1.88 -2.60 -22.43
CA LEU A 269 -3.21 -2.67 -21.83
C LEU A 269 -3.20 -3.56 -20.59
N ASP A 270 -3.45 -2.98 -19.42
CA ASP A 270 -3.71 -3.76 -18.21
C ASP A 270 -5.06 -4.47 -18.30
N THR A 271 -5.06 -5.76 -18.01
CA THR A 271 -6.22 -6.62 -18.25
C THR A 271 -7.21 -6.70 -17.09
N TYR A 272 -6.87 -6.16 -15.91
CA TYR A 272 -7.70 -6.32 -14.73
C TYR A 272 -8.23 -5.01 -14.13
N GLY A 273 -7.46 -3.92 -14.13
CA GLY A 273 -7.92 -2.63 -13.64
C GLY A 273 -7.00 -1.98 -12.60
N ASP A 274 -5.68 -2.11 -12.75
CA ASP A 274 -4.72 -1.42 -11.89
C ASP A 274 -4.64 0.09 -12.23
N PRO A 275 -5.15 0.99 -11.35
CA PRO A 275 -5.14 2.42 -11.59
C PRO A 275 -3.74 3.04 -11.65
N ASN A 276 -2.70 2.34 -11.16
CA ASN A 276 -1.32 2.85 -11.24
C ASN A 276 -0.83 2.99 -12.67
N THR A 277 -1.44 2.28 -13.64
CA THR A 277 -1.15 2.46 -15.07
C THR A 277 -1.51 3.86 -15.57
N LEU A 278 -2.37 4.57 -14.86
CA LEU A 278 -2.94 5.86 -15.27
C LEU A 278 -2.43 7.04 -14.44
N THR A 279 -1.99 6.79 -13.19
CA THR A 279 -1.60 7.84 -12.25
C THR A 279 -0.23 8.43 -12.57
N LEU A 280 0.01 9.65 -12.08
CA LEU A 280 1.31 10.30 -12.19
C LEU A 280 2.32 9.65 -11.24
N ASP A 281 3.49 9.31 -11.76
CA ASP A 281 4.65 8.85 -10.97
C ASP A 281 5.56 10.04 -10.64
N ILE A 282 5.01 10.98 -9.87
CA ILE A 282 5.75 12.15 -9.37
C ILE A 282 5.45 12.35 -7.89
N GLY A 283 6.44 12.86 -7.15
CA GLY A 283 6.24 13.28 -5.76
C GLY A 283 5.37 14.54 -5.67
N THR A 284 4.81 14.78 -4.50
CA THR A 284 3.95 15.95 -4.25
C THR A 284 4.72 17.27 -4.27
N SER A 285 6.00 17.26 -3.95
CA SER A 285 6.88 18.42 -4.03
C SER A 285 8.36 18.01 -3.96
N SER A 286 9.25 18.96 -4.23
CA SER A 286 10.69 18.79 -4.04
C SER A 286 11.09 18.46 -2.58
N LEU A 287 10.27 18.84 -1.62
CA LEU A 287 10.49 18.55 -0.19
C LEU A 287 9.96 17.17 0.21
N ALA A 288 8.80 16.78 -0.30
CA ALA A 288 8.09 15.58 0.13
C ALA A 288 7.68 14.71 -1.07
N GLN A 289 8.06 13.44 -1.02
CA GLN A 289 7.78 12.46 -2.08
C GLN A 289 6.49 11.64 -1.79
N ALA A 290 5.45 12.31 -1.29
CA ALA A 290 4.16 11.67 -1.10
C ALA A 290 3.46 11.42 -2.45
N THR A 291 2.45 10.55 -2.44
CA THR A 291 1.70 10.19 -3.64
C THR A 291 0.86 11.34 -4.19
N SER A 292 0.77 11.44 -5.52
CA SER A 292 -0.12 12.36 -6.25
C SER A 292 -1.22 11.64 -7.03
N ALA A 293 -1.50 10.38 -6.70
CA ALA A 293 -2.42 9.49 -7.43
C ALA A 293 -3.83 10.08 -7.64
N ASN A 294 -4.34 10.87 -6.70
CA ASN A 294 -5.68 11.45 -6.76
C ASN A 294 -5.79 12.77 -7.56
N THR A 295 -4.82 13.08 -8.41
CA THR A 295 -4.86 14.22 -9.35
C THR A 295 -4.89 13.79 -10.82
N CYS A 296 -5.16 12.53 -11.09
CA CYS A 296 -5.14 11.92 -12.41
C CYS A 296 -6.40 12.23 -13.22
N LEU A 297 -6.23 12.55 -14.51
CA LEU A 297 -7.31 12.68 -15.47
C LEU A 297 -7.32 11.49 -16.45
N VAL A 298 -8.53 11.07 -16.83
CA VAL A 298 -8.75 9.94 -17.72
C VAL A 298 -9.91 10.18 -18.70
N GLN A 299 -9.95 9.34 -19.74
CA GLN A 299 -11.11 9.12 -20.59
C GLN A 299 -11.58 7.68 -20.44
N ILE A 300 -12.87 7.46 -20.64
CA ILE A 300 -13.48 6.13 -20.60
C ILE A 300 -14.28 5.93 -21.88
N GLU A 301 -14.16 4.75 -22.45
CA GLU A 301 -14.97 4.32 -23.59
C GLU A 301 -15.43 2.87 -23.43
N LYS A 302 -16.53 2.51 -24.06
CA LYS A 302 -16.97 1.11 -24.13
C LYS A 302 -15.93 0.29 -24.89
N PHE A 303 -15.50 -0.83 -24.31
CA PHE A 303 -14.57 -1.74 -24.99
C PHE A 303 -15.30 -2.51 -26.09
N VAL A 304 -14.71 -2.53 -27.28
CA VAL A 304 -15.25 -3.23 -28.44
C VAL A 304 -14.26 -4.31 -28.88
N GLY A 305 -14.73 -5.50 -29.11
CA GLY A 305 -13.94 -6.65 -29.55
C GLY A 305 -13.87 -7.76 -28.49
N THR A 306 -13.00 -8.74 -28.74
CA THR A 306 -12.78 -9.86 -27.81
C THR A 306 -11.87 -9.39 -26.67
N PRO A 307 -12.32 -9.42 -25.41
CA PRO A 307 -11.49 -9.00 -24.30
C PRO A 307 -10.32 -9.98 -24.08
N PRO A 308 -9.12 -9.47 -23.81
CA PRO A 308 -8.00 -10.33 -23.44
C PRO A 308 -8.31 -11.07 -22.13
N ARG A 309 -7.70 -12.23 -21.96
CA ARG A 309 -7.76 -12.98 -20.70
C ARG A 309 -7.12 -12.14 -19.57
N VAL A 310 -7.72 -12.18 -18.39
CA VAL A 310 -7.08 -11.63 -17.19
C VAL A 310 -5.86 -12.49 -16.84
N THR A 311 -4.69 -11.87 -16.77
CA THR A 311 -3.41 -12.52 -16.48
C THR A 311 -2.87 -12.21 -15.08
N SER A 312 -3.51 -11.29 -14.37
CA SER A 312 -3.04 -10.76 -13.08
C SER A 312 -2.85 -11.83 -11.98
N PHE A 313 -3.59 -12.92 -12.05
CA PHE A 313 -3.62 -13.96 -10.99
C PHE A 313 -3.01 -15.30 -11.41
N GLY A 314 -2.47 -15.38 -12.61
CA GLY A 314 -1.77 -16.59 -13.06
C GLY A 314 -0.43 -16.77 -12.33
N GLY A 315 -0.12 -17.98 -11.88
CA GLY A 315 1.21 -18.34 -11.38
C GLY A 315 2.28 -18.29 -12.47
N PRO A 316 3.56 -18.48 -12.12
CA PRO A 316 4.63 -18.65 -13.08
C PRO A 316 4.40 -19.91 -13.92
N ILE A 317 4.81 -19.87 -15.16
CA ILE A 317 4.94 -21.08 -15.98
C ILE A 317 6.33 -21.65 -15.71
N GLU A 318 6.38 -22.80 -15.09
CA GLU A 318 7.64 -23.52 -14.90
C GLU A 318 8.06 -24.17 -16.24
N VAL A 319 9.29 -23.93 -16.63
CA VAL A 319 9.89 -24.55 -17.83
C VAL A 319 11.15 -25.32 -17.48
N ASP A 320 11.40 -26.39 -18.20
CA ASP A 320 12.66 -27.15 -18.11
C ASP A 320 13.81 -26.35 -18.77
N PRO A 321 15.06 -26.82 -18.65
CA PRO A 321 16.22 -26.17 -19.30
C PRO A 321 16.09 -26.03 -20.82
N GLU A 322 15.25 -26.85 -21.46
CA GLU A 322 14.96 -26.81 -22.88
C GLU A 322 13.79 -25.86 -23.23
N GLY A 323 13.19 -25.17 -22.22
CA GLY A 323 12.09 -24.21 -22.41
C GLY A 323 10.71 -24.84 -22.57
N ARG A 324 10.52 -26.11 -22.24
CA ARG A 324 9.24 -26.80 -22.30
C ARG A 324 8.51 -26.64 -20.97
N GLU A 325 7.20 -26.38 -21.03
CA GLU A 325 6.37 -26.25 -19.82
C GLU A 325 6.39 -27.55 -19.00
N VAL A 326 6.78 -27.43 -17.74
CA VAL A 326 6.69 -28.52 -16.76
C VAL A 326 5.30 -28.48 -16.16
N LYS A 327 4.46 -29.43 -16.51
CA LYS A 327 3.15 -29.58 -15.87
C LYS A 327 3.33 -30.11 -14.47
N ALA A 328 2.84 -29.35 -13.48
CA ALA A 328 2.79 -29.75 -12.08
C ALA A 328 1.94 -31.00 -11.84
#